data_1dbdc73ed7a5564288cd90372a8045b8
#
_entry.id   1dbdc73ed7a5564288cd90372a8045b8
#
_cell.length_a   1.000
_cell.length_b   1.000
_cell.length_c   1.000
_cell.angle_alpha   90.00
_cell.angle_beta   90.00
_cell.angle_gamma   90.00
#
_symmetry.space_group_name_H-M   'P 1'
#
loop_
_entity.id
_entity.type
_entity.pdbx_description
1 polymer ?
#
loop_
_entity_poly.entity_id
_entity_poly.type
_entity_poly.pdbx_seq_one_letter_code
_entity_poly.pdbx_strand_id
1 'polypeptide(L)'
;LRMFTDKAFRRQLLSQTERPLQHKAMLYFGAAHPRIERIRFDSIPEDRVIVDPQTVGRDTIALWFNMPSSALPDTIKGEITYFKHDTVNVLQEVTEPLKLSWRLIETKEQEKEREKLERDRRKAEAAGEKWVEPKKENPFAYKLPLTGEINPENNLTVDFDYPLTRLDSAAML
;
A
#
# COMPACT_ATOMS: atom_id res chain seq x y z
N LEU A 1 24.69 -31.50 21.71
CA LEU A 1 25.07 -30.09 21.77
C LEU A 1 24.06 -29.29 20.93
N ARG A 2 23.15 -28.54 21.57
CA ARG A 2 22.29 -27.58 20.84
C ARG A 2 23.04 -26.26 20.78
N MET A 3 23.49 -25.86 19.61
CA MET A 3 23.98 -24.50 19.39
C MET A 3 22.78 -23.56 19.37
N PHE A 4 22.68 -22.71 20.36
CA PHE A 4 21.78 -21.58 20.31
C PHE A 4 22.51 -20.48 19.54
N THR A 5 22.04 -20.20 18.34
CA THR A 5 22.44 -18.99 17.64
C THR A 5 21.66 -17.83 18.28
N ASP A 6 22.32 -16.99 19.04
CA ASP A 6 21.73 -15.72 19.47
C ASP A 6 21.30 -14.96 18.23
N LYS A 7 20.00 -14.65 18.13
CA LYS A 7 19.53 -13.77 17.07
C LYS A 7 20.23 -12.44 17.25
N ALA A 8 20.93 -11.98 16.21
CA ALA A 8 21.59 -10.69 16.24
C ALA A 8 20.61 -9.60 16.69
N PHE A 9 21.01 -8.79 17.66
CA PHE A 9 20.22 -7.67 18.15
C PHE A 9 19.92 -6.72 16.98
N ARG A 10 18.63 -6.46 16.75
CA ARG A 10 18.17 -5.51 15.76
C ARG A 10 17.64 -4.26 16.44
N ARG A 11 18.16 -3.13 16.04
CA ARG A 11 17.72 -1.84 16.56
C ARG A 11 16.34 -1.49 16.02
N GLN A 12 15.46 -1.05 16.91
CA GLN A 12 14.18 -0.48 16.52
C GLN A 12 14.39 0.93 16.01
N LEU A 13 14.15 1.13 14.73
CA LEU A 13 14.19 2.42 14.06
C LEU A 13 13.34 2.35 12.77
N LEU A 14 12.83 3.46 12.34
CA LEU A 14 12.22 3.60 11.02
C LEU A 14 13.36 3.65 9.99
N SER A 15 13.54 2.57 9.22
CA SER A 15 14.66 2.42 8.28
C SER A 15 14.39 3.05 6.93
N GLN A 16 13.15 2.91 6.45
CA GLN A 16 12.77 3.36 5.12
C GLN A 16 11.28 3.68 5.07
N THR A 17 10.93 4.61 4.20
CA THR A 17 9.54 4.94 3.85
C THR A 17 9.40 5.02 2.34
N GLU A 18 8.34 4.45 1.80
CA GLU A 18 8.03 4.47 0.38
C GLU A 18 6.55 4.80 0.16
N ARG A 19 6.22 5.31 -1.01
CA ARG A 19 4.84 5.49 -1.45
C ARG A 19 4.68 4.92 -2.85
N PRO A 20 4.52 3.58 -2.97
CA PRO A 20 4.46 2.90 -4.26
C PRO A 20 3.22 3.22 -5.06
N LEU A 21 2.10 3.54 -4.39
CA LEU A 21 0.85 3.95 -5.01
C LEU A 21 0.37 5.27 -4.41
N GLN A 22 -0.49 5.97 -5.11
CA GLN A 22 -1.05 7.22 -4.63
C GLN A 22 -1.78 7.06 -3.28
N HIS A 23 -2.46 5.91 -3.08
CA HIS A 23 -3.24 5.59 -1.88
C HIS A 23 -2.50 4.71 -0.87
N LYS A 24 -1.28 4.26 -1.17
CA LYS A 24 -0.53 3.33 -0.32
C LYS A 24 0.87 3.84 -0.02
N ALA A 25 1.21 3.90 1.25
CA ALA A 25 2.58 4.10 1.71
C ALA A 25 3.06 2.90 2.51
N MET A 26 4.36 2.68 2.51
CA MET A 26 5.02 1.60 3.23
C MET A 26 6.01 2.17 4.24
N LEU A 27 5.97 1.66 5.45
CA LEU A 27 6.91 1.95 6.51
C LEU A 27 7.70 0.68 6.83
N TYR A 28 9.02 0.76 6.82
CA TYR A 28 9.91 -0.35 7.12
C TYR A 28 10.68 -0.08 8.39
N PHE A 29 10.57 -0.98 9.35
CA PHE A 29 11.25 -0.89 10.65
C PHE A 29 12.42 -1.88 10.73
N GLY A 30 13.47 -1.50 11.45
CA GLY A 30 14.67 -2.33 11.60
C GLY A 30 14.49 -3.58 12.46
N ALA A 31 13.50 -3.60 13.34
CA ALA A 31 13.16 -4.74 14.19
C ALA A 31 11.67 -5.03 14.19
N ALA A 32 11.32 -6.26 14.54
CA ALA A 32 9.93 -6.70 14.64
C ALA A 32 9.20 -6.02 15.82
N HIS A 33 7.87 -5.95 15.69
CA HIS A 33 6.94 -5.41 16.68
C HIS A 33 7.25 -3.95 17.08
N PRO A 34 7.31 -3.02 16.12
CA PRO A 34 7.51 -1.61 16.41
C PRO A 34 6.37 -1.11 17.31
N ARG A 35 6.73 -0.42 18.36
CA ARG A 35 5.76 0.25 19.21
C ARG A 35 5.53 1.65 18.66
N ILE A 36 4.41 1.79 17.94
CA ILE A 36 3.96 3.06 17.35
C ILE A 36 2.86 3.61 18.24
N GLU A 37 3.05 4.83 18.72
CA GLU A 37 2.05 5.52 19.54
C GLU A 37 1.08 6.31 18.66
N ARG A 38 1.61 6.99 17.63
CA ARG A 38 0.78 7.83 16.77
C ARG A 38 1.40 8.03 15.40
N ILE A 39 0.53 8.11 14.38
CA ILE A 39 0.87 8.58 13.04
C ILE A 39 -0.10 9.71 12.69
N ARG A 40 0.42 10.87 12.33
CA ARG A 40 -0.36 12.05 12.02
C ARG A 40 0.10 12.65 10.69
N PHE A 41 -0.85 13.06 9.87
CA PHE A 41 -0.59 13.74 8.60
C PHE A 41 -1.21 15.12 8.59
N ASP A 42 -0.55 16.08 7.92
CA ASP A 42 -1.01 17.47 7.87
C ASP A 42 -2.30 17.63 7.05
N SER A 43 -2.42 16.83 5.99
CA SER A 43 -3.53 16.97 5.01
C SER A 43 -4.51 15.79 4.99
N ILE A 44 -4.32 14.79 5.86
CA ILE A 44 -5.16 13.59 5.91
C ILE A 44 -5.67 13.38 7.33
N PRO A 45 -7.00 13.34 7.54
CA PRO A 45 -7.56 12.99 8.83
C PRO A 45 -7.17 11.57 9.28
N GLU A 46 -6.98 11.37 10.59
CA GLU A 46 -6.55 10.08 11.16
C GLU A 46 -7.54 8.94 10.86
N ASP A 47 -8.84 9.24 10.81
CA ASP A 47 -9.92 8.30 10.49
C ASP A 47 -9.89 7.80 9.02
N ARG A 48 -9.13 8.47 8.16
CA ARG A 48 -8.96 8.11 6.76
C ARG A 48 -7.68 7.31 6.49
N VAL A 49 -6.90 7.02 7.53
CA VAL A 49 -5.68 6.23 7.44
C VAL A 49 -5.93 4.83 7.99
N ILE A 50 -5.78 3.83 7.14
CA ILE A 50 -5.90 2.42 7.53
C ILE A 50 -4.49 1.88 7.68
N VAL A 51 -4.16 1.34 8.85
CA VAL A 51 -2.87 0.74 9.18
C VAL A 51 -2.96 -0.77 8.97
N ASP A 52 -2.18 -1.31 8.06
CA ASP A 52 -2.22 -2.71 7.66
C ASP A 52 -0.82 -3.35 7.79
N PRO A 53 -0.58 -4.17 8.82
CA PRO A 53 0.69 -4.88 8.97
C PRO A 53 0.87 -5.94 7.88
N GLN A 54 1.97 -5.86 7.11
CA GLN A 54 2.25 -6.75 5.99
C GLN A 54 3.02 -8.02 6.41
N THR A 55 3.61 -8.03 7.58
CA THR A 55 4.42 -9.14 8.10
C THR A 55 3.92 -9.60 9.47
N VAL A 56 4.19 -10.86 9.81
CA VAL A 56 3.89 -11.41 11.15
C VAL A 56 4.63 -10.62 12.25
N GLY A 57 5.85 -10.16 11.95
CA GLY A 57 6.66 -9.33 12.84
C GLY A 57 6.23 -7.87 12.88
N ARG A 58 5.29 -7.44 12.01
CA ARG A 58 4.85 -6.04 11.88
C ARG A 58 5.99 -5.04 11.64
N ASP A 59 7.13 -5.50 11.17
CA ASP A 59 8.28 -4.67 10.79
C ASP A 59 8.07 -3.96 9.45
N THR A 60 7.08 -4.41 8.69
CA THR A 60 6.61 -3.76 7.48
C THR A 60 5.13 -3.44 7.61
N ILE A 61 4.79 -2.17 7.50
CA ILE A 61 3.43 -1.67 7.69
C ILE A 61 3.01 -0.88 6.45
N ALA A 62 1.87 -1.24 5.87
CA ALA A 62 1.22 -0.45 4.84
C ALA A 62 0.26 0.55 5.49
N LEU A 63 0.30 1.77 5.00
CA LEU A 63 -0.67 2.82 5.31
C LEU A 63 -1.51 3.04 4.07
N TRP A 64 -2.82 2.87 4.20
CA TRP A 64 -3.77 3.10 3.13
C TRP A 64 -4.57 4.38 3.39
N PHE A 65 -4.64 5.23 2.38
CA PHE A 65 -5.35 6.51 2.45
C PHE A 65 -6.73 6.37 1.81
N ASN A 66 -7.77 6.33 2.63
CA ASN A 66 -9.17 6.22 2.19
C ASN A 66 -9.71 7.60 1.80
N MET A 67 -9.18 8.16 0.73
CA MET A 67 -9.55 9.45 0.17
C MET A 67 -9.58 9.37 -1.37
N PRO A 68 -10.36 10.22 -2.05
CA PRO A 68 -10.32 10.28 -3.51
C PRO A 68 -8.95 10.75 -4.01
N SER A 69 -8.50 10.20 -5.15
CA SER A 69 -7.18 10.51 -5.74
C SER A 69 -6.97 12.02 -5.95
N SER A 70 -8.03 12.76 -6.27
CA SER A 70 -7.98 14.21 -6.46
C SER A 70 -7.68 15.01 -5.20
N ALA A 71 -7.93 14.41 -4.02
CA ALA A 71 -7.68 15.05 -2.72
C ALA A 71 -6.32 14.66 -2.11
N LEU A 72 -5.62 13.69 -2.72
CA LEU A 72 -4.31 13.23 -2.26
C LEU A 72 -3.19 14.03 -2.94
N PRO A 73 -2.38 14.78 -2.20
CA PRO A 73 -1.24 15.50 -2.78
C PRO A 73 -0.11 14.53 -3.18
N ASP A 74 0.72 14.94 -4.13
CA ASP A 74 1.89 14.19 -4.57
C ASP A 74 2.88 13.93 -3.44
N THR A 75 2.97 14.87 -2.49
CA THR A 75 3.78 14.71 -1.28
C THR A 75 2.92 14.90 -0.05
N ILE A 76 2.79 13.84 0.73
CA ILE A 76 2.13 13.86 2.04
C ILE A 76 3.20 14.09 3.10
N LYS A 77 2.97 15.11 3.93
CA LYS A 77 3.80 15.40 5.10
C LYS A 77 3.06 15.01 6.36
N GLY A 78 3.82 14.62 7.37
CA GLY A 78 3.27 14.23 8.66
C GLY A 78 4.38 13.91 9.64
N GLU A 79 4.01 13.29 10.73
CA GLU A 79 4.91 12.86 11.80
C GLU A 79 4.49 11.48 12.32
N ILE A 80 5.48 10.73 12.78
CA ILE A 80 5.29 9.46 13.45
C ILE A 80 5.93 9.52 14.83
N THR A 81 5.18 9.14 15.86
CA THR A 81 5.66 8.97 17.22
C THR A 81 5.77 7.49 17.53
N TYR A 82 6.97 7.02 17.82
CA TYR A 82 7.24 5.61 18.06
C TYR A 82 8.45 5.43 18.98
N PHE A 83 8.67 4.20 19.49
CA PHE A 83 9.83 3.88 20.31
C PHE A 83 11.01 3.48 19.44
N LYS A 84 12.11 4.22 19.56
CA LYS A 84 13.37 4.03 18.84
C LYS A 84 14.50 3.72 19.79
N HIS A 85 15.43 2.83 19.41
CA HIS A 85 16.67 2.63 20.15
C HIS A 85 17.63 3.80 19.91
N ASP A 86 18.15 4.34 21.00
CA ASP A 86 19.23 5.32 20.98
C ASP A 86 20.61 4.68 20.70
N THR A 87 21.67 5.47 20.84
CA THR A 87 23.05 5.02 20.61
C THR A 87 23.54 3.97 21.64
N VAL A 88 22.91 3.94 22.82
CA VAL A 88 23.21 3.00 23.92
C VAL A 88 22.18 1.86 24.03
N ASN A 89 21.36 1.68 22.99
CA ASN A 89 20.34 0.65 22.87
C ASN A 89 19.20 0.76 23.91
N VAL A 90 18.90 1.95 24.40
CA VAL A 90 17.73 2.22 25.22
C VAL A 90 16.57 2.66 24.33
N LEU A 91 15.38 2.10 24.56
CA LEU A 91 14.17 2.51 23.85
C LEU A 91 13.67 3.86 24.39
N GLN A 92 13.55 4.83 23.51
CA GLN A 92 13.03 6.14 23.82
C GLN A 92 11.89 6.48 22.84
N GLU A 93 10.88 7.16 23.34
CA GLU A 93 9.82 7.71 22.50
C GLU A 93 10.38 8.89 21.70
N VAL A 94 10.22 8.83 20.39
CA VAL A 94 10.66 9.88 19.48
C VAL A 94 9.57 10.21 18.48
N THR A 95 9.50 11.49 18.09
CA THR A 95 8.65 11.93 16.98
C THR A 95 9.54 12.32 15.82
N GLU A 96 9.35 11.66 14.70
CA GLU A 96 10.12 11.90 13.48
C GLU A 96 9.19 12.38 12.35
N PRO A 97 9.65 13.33 11.52
CA PRO A 97 8.88 13.80 10.39
C PRO A 97 8.77 12.72 9.32
N LEU A 98 7.58 12.54 8.77
CA LEU A 98 7.31 11.70 7.62
C LEU A 98 7.15 12.56 6.36
N LYS A 99 7.83 12.16 5.30
CA LYS A 99 7.66 12.73 3.96
C LYS A 99 7.46 11.63 2.95
N LEU A 100 6.22 11.46 2.50
CA LEU A 100 5.80 10.41 1.59
C LEU A 100 5.55 11.03 0.21
N SER A 101 6.51 10.93 -0.68
CA SER A 101 6.39 11.43 -2.05
C SER A 101 5.96 10.31 -2.98
N TRP A 102 4.93 10.57 -3.76
CA TRP A 102 4.50 9.72 -4.84
C TRP A 102 4.87 10.38 -6.18
N ARG A 103 5.49 9.60 -7.04
CA ARG A 103 5.72 9.99 -8.43
C ARG A 103 5.15 8.89 -9.30
N LEU A 104 4.35 9.27 -10.25
CA LEU A 104 3.92 8.34 -11.28
C LEU A 104 5.17 7.96 -12.09
N ILE A 105 5.77 6.83 -11.76
CA ILE A 105 6.80 6.21 -12.60
C ILE A 105 6.02 5.40 -13.62
N GLU A 106 5.76 6.01 -14.78
CA GLU A 106 5.20 5.27 -15.90
C GLU A 106 6.19 4.14 -16.26
N THR A 107 5.71 2.90 -16.18
CA THR A 107 6.49 1.78 -16.69
C THR A 107 6.54 1.88 -18.21
N LYS A 108 7.60 1.35 -18.84
CA LYS A 108 7.72 1.32 -20.30
C LYS A 108 6.51 0.67 -20.99
N GLU A 109 5.80 -0.20 -20.29
CA GLU A 109 4.57 -0.84 -20.76
C GLU A 109 3.40 0.14 -20.74
N GLN A 110 3.23 0.90 -19.66
CA GLN A 110 2.21 1.93 -19.54
C GLN A 110 2.43 3.08 -20.53
N GLU A 111 3.68 3.46 -20.77
CA GLU A 111 4.03 4.45 -21.79
C GLU A 111 3.65 3.97 -23.20
N LYS A 112 3.99 2.73 -23.54
CA LYS A 112 3.59 2.12 -24.83
C LYS A 112 2.08 1.98 -24.99
N GLU A 113 1.38 1.65 -23.90
CA GLU A 113 -0.08 1.55 -23.91
C GLU A 113 -0.74 2.91 -24.11
N ARG A 114 -0.25 3.93 -23.43
CA ARG A 114 -0.68 5.32 -23.64
C ARG A 114 -0.42 5.80 -25.06
N GLU A 115 0.79 5.57 -25.60
CA GLU A 115 1.12 5.92 -26.98
C GLU A 115 0.22 5.20 -27.99
N LYS A 116 -0.08 3.92 -27.74
CA LYS A 116 -1.00 3.15 -28.58
C LYS A 116 -2.40 3.73 -28.53
N LEU A 117 -2.90 4.03 -27.33
CA LEU A 117 -4.21 4.63 -27.12
C LEU A 117 -4.33 5.98 -27.82
N GLU A 118 -3.31 6.83 -27.71
CA GLU A 118 -3.27 8.14 -28.34
C GLU A 118 -3.20 8.04 -29.88
N ARG A 119 -2.47 7.05 -30.40
CA ARG A 119 -2.42 6.74 -31.83
C ARG A 119 -3.77 6.29 -32.37
N ASP A 120 -4.46 5.42 -31.62
CA ASP A 120 -5.78 4.90 -31.99
C ASP A 120 -6.84 5.99 -31.92
N ARG A 121 -6.76 6.89 -30.93
CA ARG A 121 -7.60 8.09 -30.84
C ARG A 121 -7.40 9.01 -32.05
N ARG A 122 -6.15 9.31 -32.43
CA ARG A 122 -5.86 10.14 -33.61
C ARG A 122 -6.38 9.51 -34.91
N LYS A 123 -6.31 8.18 -35.03
CA LYS A 123 -6.87 7.45 -36.18
C LYS A 123 -8.37 7.56 -36.24
N ALA A 124 -9.07 7.40 -35.10
CA ALA A 124 -10.53 7.52 -35.02
C ALA A 124 -10.97 8.95 -35.32
N GLU A 125 -10.29 9.97 -34.80
CA GLU A 125 -10.54 11.38 -35.09
C GLU A 125 -10.34 11.71 -36.61
N ALA A 126 -9.29 11.15 -37.23
CA ALA A 126 -9.04 11.32 -38.67
C ALA A 126 -10.06 10.59 -39.55
N ALA A 127 -10.65 9.48 -39.06
CA ALA A 127 -11.72 8.74 -39.72
C ALA A 127 -13.13 9.33 -39.49
N GLY A 128 -13.23 10.38 -38.65
CA GLY A 128 -14.52 10.99 -38.30
C GLY A 128 -15.39 10.13 -37.37
N GLU A 129 -14.80 9.09 -36.76
CA GLU A 129 -15.47 8.22 -35.83
C GLU A 129 -15.43 8.78 -34.41
N LYS A 130 -16.52 8.59 -33.64
CA LYS A 130 -16.57 8.98 -32.24
C LYS A 130 -15.63 8.05 -31.43
N TRP A 131 -14.53 8.60 -30.91
CA TRP A 131 -13.67 7.87 -29.99
C TRP A 131 -14.42 7.53 -28.69
N VAL A 132 -14.47 6.26 -28.36
CA VAL A 132 -14.96 5.77 -27.06
C VAL A 132 -13.75 5.32 -26.27
N GLU A 133 -13.46 6.00 -25.17
CA GLU A 133 -12.41 5.54 -24.25
C GLU A 133 -12.68 4.11 -23.81
N PRO A 134 -11.69 3.19 -23.92
CA PRO A 134 -11.81 1.86 -23.38
C PRO A 134 -12.13 1.97 -21.89
N LYS A 135 -13.20 1.31 -21.43
CA LYS A 135 -13.55 1.26 -20.00
C LYS A 135 -12.31 0.79 -19.23
N LYS A 136 -11.81 1.63 -18.34
CA LYS A 136 -10.80 1.22 -17.35
C LYS A 136 -11.38 0.02 -16.60
N GLU A 137 -10.62 -1.07 -16.60
CA GLU A 137 -10.99 -2.27 -15.87
C GLU A 137 -11.32 -1.94 -14.41
N ASN A 138 -12.28 -2.65 -13.89
CA ASN A 138 -12.87 -2.44 -12.58
C ASN A 138 -11.74 -2.39 -11.50
N PRO A 139 -11.69 -1.37 -10.63
CA PRO A 139 -10.68 -1.29 -9.58
C PRO A 139 -10.77 -2.43 -8.54
N PHE A 140 -11.84 -3.22 -8.59
CA PHE A 140 -11.98 -4.45 -7.81
C PHE A 140 -11.36 -5.65 -8.52
N ALA A 141 -10.07 -5.60 -8.80
CA ALA A 141 -9.34 -6.79 -9.18
C ALA A 141 -9.24 -7.72 -7.96
N TYR A 142 -9.80 -8.90 -8.06
CA TYR A 142 -9.67 -9.95 -7.05
C TYR A 142 -9.00 -11.17 -7.67
N LYS A 143 -8.23 -11.88 -6.88
CA LYS A 143 -7.59 -13.14 -7.26
C LYS A 143 -8.25 -14.26 -6.48
N LEU A 144 -8.76 -15.23 -7.20
CA LEU A 144 -9.19 -16.49 -6.63
C LEU A 144 -8.07 -17.51 -6.87
N PRO A 145 -7.39 -18.01 -5.85
CA PRO A 145 -6.34 -19.02 -6.01
C PRO A 145 -6.97 -20.42 -6.27
N LEU A 146 -7.93 -20.49 -7.20
CA LEU A 146 -8.62 -21.72 -7.58
C LEU A 146 -7.93 -22.30 -8.81
N THR A 147 -7.14 -23.34 -8.61
CA THR A 147 -6.59 -24.19 -9.66
C THR A 147 -7.19 -25.58 -9.51
N GLY A 148 -8.20 -25.92 -10.35
CA GLY A 148 -8.79 -27.26 -10.38
C GLY A 148 -10.13 -27.39 -9.63
N GLU A 149 -10.43 -28.61 -9.17
CA GLU A 149 -11.66 -28.94 -8.44
C GLU A 149 -11.70 -28.28 -7.07
N ILE A 150 -12.82 -27.65 -6.75
CA ILE A 150 -13.03 -27.02 -5.45
C ILE A 150 -13.43 -28.11 -4.45
N ASN A 151 -12.59 -28.33 -3.44
CA ASN A 151 -12.98 -29.16 -2.31
C ASN A 151 -13.89 -28.34 -1.38
N PRO A 152 -15.17 -28.74 -1.15
CA PRO A 152 -16.11 -27.99 -0.31
C PRO A 152 -15.70 -27.93 1.17
N GLU A 153 -14.74 -28.74 1.60
CA GLU A 153 -14.19 -28.69 2.96
C GLU A 153 -13.11 -27.61 3.16
N ASN A 154 -12.61 -27.04 2.07
CA ASN A 154 -11.61 -25.99 2.13
C ASN A 154 -12.25 -24.61 2.17
N ASN A 155 -11.66 -23.70 2.94
CA ASN A 155 -12.07 -22.29 2.93
C ASN A 155 -11.75 -21.65 1.60
N LEU A 156 -12.71 -20.90 1.06
CA LEU A 156 -12.49 -20.04 -0.09
C LEU A 156 -11.80 -18.75 0.36
N THR A 157 -10.59 -18.52 -0.14
CA THR A 157 -9.87 -17.27 0.11
C THR A 157 -9.96 -16.40 -1.13
N VAL A 158 -10.34 -15.14 -0.95
CA VAL A 158 -10.39 -14.13 -2.02
C VAL A 158 -9.40 -13.03 -1.67
N ASP A 159 -8.38 -12.86 -2.52
CA ASP A 159 -7.37 -11.82 -2.34
C ASP A 159 -7.75 -10.58 -3.14
N PHE A 160 -7.79 -9.43 -2.46
CA PHE A 160 -8.05 -8.13 -3.08
C PHE A 160 -6.77 -7.31 -3.12
N ASP A 161 -6.54 -6.62 -4.23
CA ASP A 161 -5.39 -5.72 -4.37
C ASP A 161 -5.50 -4.47 -3.47
N TYR A 162 -6.72 -4.13 -3.04
CA TYR A 162 -7.02 -3.00 -2.14
C TYR A 162 -7.83 -3.46 -0.93
N PRO A 163 -7.65 -2.83 0.24
CA PRO A 163 -8.43 -3.17 1.42
C PRO A 163 -9.90 -2.84 1.22
N LEU A 164 -10.78 -3.76 1.64
CA LEU A 164 -12.21 -3.54 1.62
C LEU A 164 -12.61 -2.63 2.79
N THR A 165 -13.32 -1.55 2.51
CA THR A 165 -13.86 -0.65 3.54
C THR A 165 -15.21 -1.13 4.09
N ARG A 166 -15.93 -1.94 3.31
CA ARG A 166 -17.22 -2.52 3.70
C ARG A 166 -17.42 -3.86 2.99
N LEU A 167 -17.82 -4.86 3.73
CA LEU A 167 -18.22 -6.17 3.22
C LEU A 167 -19.66 -6.44 3.66
N ASP A 168 -20.53 -6.73 2.71
CA ASP A 168 -21.90 -7.18 2.99
C ASP A 168 -21.97 -8.70 2.80
N SER A 169 -21.83 -9.42 3.91
CA SER A 169 -21.86 -10.89 3.90
C SER A 169 -23.24 -11.47 3.56
N ALA A 170 -24.32 -10.70 3.74
CA ALA A 170 -25.69 -11.14 3.42
C ALA A 170 -25.94 -11.15 1.89
N ALA A 171 -25.19 -10.35 1.14
CA ALA A 171 -25.28 -10.30 -0.32
C ALA A 171 -24.44 -11.39 -1.02
N MET A 172 -23.71 -12.20 -0.26
CA MET A 172 -22.83 -13.28 -0.77
C MET A 172 -23.51 -14.67 -0.73
N LEU A 173 -24.77 -14.77 -0.38
CA LEU A 173 -25.54 -16.01 -0.33
C LEU A 173 -26.27 -16.28 -1.64
#